data_183fb7336c2abbb96666beb98b597864
#
_entry.id   183fb7336c2abbb96666beb98b597864
#
_cell.length_a   1.000
_cell.length_b   1.000
_cell.length_c   1.000
_cell.angle_alpha   90.00
_cell.angle_beta   90.00
_cell.angle_gamma   90.00
#
_symmetry.space_group_name_H-M   'P 1'
#
loop_
_entity.id
_entity.type
_entity.pdbx_description
1 polymer ?
#
loop_
_entity_poly.entity_id
_entity_poly.type
_entity_poly.pdbx_seq_one_letter_code
_entity_poly.pdbx_strand_id
1 'polypeptide(L)'
;MVPLASRPRTPTGLGPLRTALEGLGDAFVRLAEDFAGEDLDTRIQGIRLHPNEVGFDPFGFDPAATRYALAVAALLHRRYFRTKVTGIENMPEGRVMLISNHSGQIPLD
;
A
#
# COMPACT_ATOMS: atom_id res chain seq x y z
N MET A 1 13.98 -2.80 44.00
CA MET A 1 13.30 -3.88 43.27
C MET A 1 11.96 -3.30 42.79
N VAL A 2 11.89 -2.83 41.54
CA VAL A 2 10.69 -2.18 40.97
C VAL A 2 9.85 -3.30 40.33
N PRO A 3 8.54 -3.43 40.63
CA PRO A 3 7.70 -4.46 40.04
C PRO A 3 7.48 -4.14 38.57
N LEU A 4 7.70 -5.15 37.69
CA LEU A 4 7.40 -5.09 36.27
C LEU A 4 5.90 -4.79 36.08
N ALA A 5 5.61 -3.66 35.48
CA ALA A 5 4.25 -3.31 35.07
C ALA A 5 3.69 -4.40 34.14
N SER A 6 2.56 -4.97 34.55
CA SER A 6 1.83 -5.96 33.76
C SER A 6 1.42 -5.36 32.41
N ARG A 7 1.84 -6.02 31.33
CA ARG A 7 1.39 -5.68 29.97
C ARG A 7 -0.14 -5.68 29.91
N PRO A 8 -0.76 -4.66 29.29
CA PRO A 8 -2.20 -4.67 29.11
C PRO A 8 -2.61 -5.92 28.30
N ARG A 9 -3.50 -6.72 28.90
CA ARG A 9 -4.12 -7.85 28.22
C ARG A 9 -5.00 -7.31 27.09
N THR A 10 -4.66 -7.60 25.85
CA THR A 10 -5.54 -7.38 24.70
C THR A 10 -6.86 -8.10 24.94
N PRO A 11 -8.00 -7.43 24.74
CA PRO A 11 -9.31 -8.06 24.94
C PRO A 11 -9.47 -9.27 24.02
N THR A 12 -9.72 -10.41 24.61
CA THR A 12 -9.75 -11.75 23.98
C THR A 12 -10.91 -11.96 22.98
N GLY A 13 -11.75 -10.96 22.76
CA GLY A 13 -12.96 -11.07 21.93
C GLY A 13 -12.81 -10.60 20.46
N LEU A 14 -11.75 -9.89 20.12
CA LEU A 14 -11.59 -9.30 18.79
C LEU A 14 -10.75 -10.16 17.80
N GLY A 15 -10.17 -11.25 18.27
CA GLY A 15 -9.32 -12.12 17.45
C GLY A 15 -10.02 -12.66 16.18
N PRO A 16 -11.22 -13.28 16.30
CA PRO A 16 -11.90 -13.81 15.13
C PRO A 16 -12.35 -12.72 14.15
N LEU A 17 -12.78 -11.56 14.65
CA LEU A 17 -13.20 -10.44 13.82
C LEU A 17 -11.99 -9.84 13.07
N ARG A 18 -10.87 -9.69 13.74
CA ARG A 18 -9.62 -9.22 13.13
C ARG A 18 -9.16 -10.15 12.02
N THR A 19 -9.14 -11.46 12.26
CA THR A 19 -8.77 -12.47 11.25
C THR A 19 -9.73 -12.44 10.06
N ALA A 20 -11.04 -12.27 10.31
CA ALA A 20 -12.02 -12.14 9.23
C ALA A 20 -11.80 -10.87 8.40
N LEU A 21 -11.51 -9.74 9.02
CA LEU A 21 -11.22 -8.47 8.33
C LEU A 21 -9.91 -8.55 7.52
N GLU A 22 -8.88 -9.17 8.08
CA GLU A 22 -7.62 -9.42 7.37
C GLU A 22 -7.87 -10.31 6.14
N GLY A 23 -8.64 -11.39 6.28
CA GLY A 23 -8.99 -12.27 5.18
C GLY A 23 -9.82 -11.58 4.08
N LEU A 24 -10.75 -10.70 4.45
CA LEU A 24 -11.50 -9.89 3.48
C LEU A 24 -10.59 -8.90 2.75
N GLY A 25 -9.66 -8.27 3.47
CA GLY A 25 -8.68 -7.38 2.88
C GLY A 25 -7.80 -8.09 1.86
N ASP A 26 -7.29 -9.26 2.19
CA ASP A 26 -6.48 -10.07 1.28
C ASP A 26 -7.26 -10.56 0.06
N ALA A 27 -8.52 -10.95 0.24
CA ALA A 27 -9.39 -11.32 -0.88
C ALA A 27 -9.64 -10.12 -1.82
N PHE A 28 -9.83 -8.92 -1.25
CA PHE A 28 -9.98 -7.70 -2.03
C PHE A 28 -8.71 -7.37 -2.84
N VAL A 29 -7.53 -7.48 -2.21
CA VAL A 29 -6.26 -7.23 -2.91
C VAL A 29 -6.07 -8.22 -4.06
N ARG A 30 -6.29 -9.52 -3.84
CA ARG A 30 -6.19 -10.53 -4.91
C ARG A 30 -7.15 -10.23 -6.07
N LEU A 31 -8.38 -9.86 -5.77
CA LEU A 31 -9.33 -9.46 -6.80
C LEU A 31 -8.83 -8.24 -7.60
N ALA A 32 -8.26 -7.26 -6.92
CA ALA A 32 -7.68 -6.08 -7.56
C ALA A 32 -6.46 -6.43 -8.42
N GLU A 33 -5.61 -7.32 -7.97
CA GLU A 33 -4.45 -7.85 -8.72
C GLU A 33 -4.89 -8.59 -9.98
N ASP A 34 -5.88 -9.47 -9.88
CA ASP A 34 -6.44 -10.19 -11.03
C ASP A 34 -6.99 -9.22 -12.08
N PHE A 35 -7.68 -8.15 -11.63
CA PHE A 35 -8.19 -7.12 -12.53
C PHE A 35 -7.10 -6.20 -13.09
N ALA A 36 -6.09 -5.91 -12.31
CA ALA A 36 -4.98 -5.05 -12.70
C ALA A 36 -3.95 -5.79 -13.56
N GLY A 37 -3.88 -7.12 -13.45
CA GLY A 37 -2.83 -7.91 -14.08
C GLY A 37 -1.44 -7.59 -13.52
N GLU A 38 -1.36 -7.21 -12.25
CA GLU A 38 -0.15 -6.76 -11.58
C GLU A 38 0.04 -7.48 -10.25
N ASP A 39 1.27 -7.89 -9.98
CA ASP A 39 1.70 -8.38 -8.67
C ASP A 39 2.12 -7.19 -7.80
N LEU A 40 1.18 -6.72 -6.98
CA LEU A 40 1.40 -5.60 -6.08
C LEU A 40 2.42 -5.91 -4.98
N ASP A 41 2.45 -7.14 -4.51
CA ASP A 41 3.37 -7.55 -3.46
C ASP A 41 4.83 -7.50 -3.95
N THR A 42 5.10 -7.99 -5.14
CA THR A 42 6.44 -7.90 -5.76
C THR A 42 6.88 -6.44 -5.94
N ARG A 43 5.97 -5.56 -6.36
CA ARG A 43 6.27 -4.14 -6.52
C ARG A 43 6.59 -3.45 -5.19
N ILE A 44 5.80 -3.73 -4.15
CA ILE A 44 6.03 -3.15 -2.82
C ILE A 44 7.35 -3.64 -2.22
N GLN A 45 7.67 -4.93 -2.38
CA GLN A 45 8.95 -5.50 -1.91
C GLN A 45 10.16 -4.90 -2.63
N GLY A 46 9.99 -4.43 -3.86
CA GLY A 46 11.03 -3.72 -4.61
C GLY A 46 11.36 -2.31 -4.06
N ILE A 47 10.49 -1.76 -3.21
CA ILE A 47 10.72 -0.43 -2.63
C ILE A 47 11.78 -0.54 -1.52
N ARG A 48 12.86 0.21 -1.67
CA ARG A 48 13.93 0.25 -0.65
C ARG A 48 13.46 1.07 0.54
N LEU A 49 13.21 0.40 1.65
CA LEU A 49 12.93 1.04 2.93
C LEU A 49 14.21 1.45 3.63
N HIS A 50 14.19 2.60 4.28
CA HIS A 50 15.28 3.08 5.13
C HIS A 50 14.73 3.31 6.54
N PRO A 51 14.42 2.22 7.28
CA PRO A 51 13.85 2.36 8.61
C PRO A 51 14.84 3.05 9.55
N ASN A 52 14.31 3.88 10.42
CA ASN A 52 15.08 4.49 11.49
C ASN A 52 15.40 3.45 12.61
N GLU A 53 16.09 3.86 13.64
CA GLU A 53 16.48 3.00 14.77
C GLU A 53 15.30 2.34 15.50
N VAL A 54 14.10 2.88 15.33
CA VAL A 54 12.85 2.37 15.92
C VAL A 54 12.08 1.47 14.95
N GLY A 55 12.57 1.30 13.71
CA GLY A 55 11.97 0.45 12.70
C GLY A 55 10.88 1.10 11.87
N PHE A 56 10.74 2.43 11.92
CA PHE A 56 9.79 3.19 11.12
C PHE A 56 10.48 3.90 9.96
N ASP A 57 9.81 3.94 8.82
CA ASP A 57 10.21 4.80 7.71
C ASP A 57 9.96 6.27 8.08
N PRO A 58 10.98 7.17 7.97
CA PRO A 58 10.83 8.58 8.36
C PRO A 58 9.83 9.36 7.49
N PHE A 59 9.45 8.84 6.33
CA PHE A 59 8.44 9.42 5.44
C PHE A 59 7.06 8.78 5.62
N GLY A 60 6.90 7.87 6.58
CA GLY A 60 5.63 7.26 6.92
C GLY A 60 5.18 6.15 5.96
N PHE A 61 6.10 5.55 5.20
CA PHE A 61 5.78 4.44 4.32
C PHE A 61 5.45 3.18 5.15
N ASP A 62 4.25 2.66 4.96
CA ASP A 62 3.77 1.41 5.53
C ASP A 62 3.44 0.44 4.37
N PRO A 63 4.16 -0.68 4.23
CA PRO A 63 3.93 -1.64 3.15
C PRO A 63 2.50 -2.21 3.15
N ALA A 64 1.94 -2.49 4.33
CA ALA A 64 0.60 -3.06 4.44
C ALA A 64 -0.47 -2.05 4.00
N ALA A 65 -0.41 -0.81 4.50
CA ALA A 65 -1.32 0.25 4.08
C ALA A 65 -1.17 0.57 2.58
N THR A 66 0.07 0.58 2.07
CA THR A 66 0.36 0.85 0.66
C THR A 66 -0.21 -0.23 -0.24
N ARG A 67 -0.17 -1.50 0.16
CA ARG A 67 -0.77 -2.61 -0.59
C ARG A 67 -2.26 -2.37 -0.86
N TYR A 68 -3.02 -1.99 0.16
CA TYR A 68 -4.45 -1.70 0.01
C TYR A 68 -4.70 -0.43 -0.83
N ALA A 69 -3.91 0.61 -0.62
CA ALA A 69 -4.03 1.84 -1.40
C ALA A 69 -3.76 1.60 -2.89
N LEU A 70 -2.73 0.84 -3.22
CA LEU A 70 -2.41 0.46 -4.60
C LEU A 70 -3.49 -0.43 -5.22
N ALA A 71 -4.08 -1.36 -4.47
CA ALA A 71 -5.18 -2.19 -4.94
C ALA A 71 -6.39 -1.33 -5.35
N VAL A 72 -6.76 -0.35 -4.51
CA VAL A 72 -7.84 0.61 -4.83
C VAL A 72 -7.47 1.46 -6.04
N ALA A 73 -6.25 1.99 -6.08
CA ALA A 73 -5.77 2.81 -7.19
C ALA A 73 -5.76 2.01 -8.51
N ALA A 74 -5.32 0.76 -8.50
CA ALA A 74 -5.31 -0.10 -9.68
C ALA A 74 -6.72 -0.34 -10.23
N LEU A 75 -7.70 -0.61 -9.36
CA LEU A 75 -9.10 -0.75 -9.76
C LEU A 75 -9.66 0.53 -10.37
N LEU A 76 -9.42 1.68 -9.73
CA LEU A 76 -9.88 2.98 -10.24
C LEU A 76 -9.22 3.30 -11.58
N HIS A 77 -7.90 3.19 -11.67
CA HIS A 77 -7.16 3.49 -12.89
C HIS A 77 -7.57 2.62 -14.08
N ARG A 78 -7.64 1.32 -13.88
CA ARG A 78 -7.88 0.38 -14.96
C ARG A 78 -9.34 0.17 -15.28
N ARG A 79 -10.21 0.12 -14.28
CA ARG A 79 -11.61 -0.24 -14.46
C ARG A 79 -12.52 0.96 -14.61
N TYR A 80 -12.34 1.97 -13.77
CA TYR A 80 -13.21 3.17 -13.78
C TYR A 80 -12.72 4.20 -14.80
N PHE A 81 -11.50 4.69 -14.64
CA PHE A 81 -10.94 5.72 -15.53
C PHE A 81 -10.45 5.16 -16.86
N ARG A 82 -10.14 3.87 -16.93
CA ARG A 82 -9.54 3.22 -18.10
C ARG A 82 -8.31 3.97 -18.61
N THR A 83 -7.47 4.37 -17.65
CA THR A 83 -6.27 5.18 -17.92
C THR A 83 -5.35 4.47 -18.90
N LYS A 84 -4.91 5.19 -19.93
CA LYS A 84 -3.90 4.72 -20.88
C LYS A 84 -2.60 5.45 -20.56
N VAL A 85 -1.55 4.71 -20.29
CA VAL A 85 -0.21 5.23 -20.07
C VAL A 85 0.62 4.96 -21.32
N THR A 86 1.28 5.99 -21.83
CA THR A 86 2.16 5.92 -23.00
C THR A 86 3.48 6.61 -22.68
N GLY A 87 4.58 6.16 -23.26
CA GLY A 87 5.89 6.79 -23.07
C GLY A 87 6.62 6.36 -21.81
N ILE A 88 6.12 5.38 -21.06
CA ILE A 88 6.79 4.88 -19.87
C ILE A 88 8.15 4.26 -20.19
N GLU A 89 8.32 3.76 -21.39
CA GLU A 89 9.58 3.22 -21.92
C GLU A 89 10.67 4.28 -22.10
N ASN A 90 10.29 5.56 -22.13
CA ASN A 90 11.23 6.68 -22.19
C ASN A 90 11.73 7.13 -20.81
N MET A 91 11.22 6.53 -19.75
CA MET A 91 11.65 6.90 -18.40
C MET A 91 13.07 6.38 -18.15
N PRO A 92 14.01 7.26 -17.76
CA PRO A 92 15.37 6.83 -17.49
C PRO A 92 15.45 5.96 -16.25
N GLU A 93 16.42 5.08 -16.21
CA GLU A 93 16.73 4.31 -15.00
C GLU A 93 17.28 5.21 -13.90
N GLY A 94 16.95 4.89 -12.64
CA GLY A 94 17.49 5.57 -11.47
C GLY A 94 16.53 6.62 -10.89
N ARG A 95 17.10 7.72 -10.38
CA ARG A 95 16.31 8.75 -9.72
C ARG A 95 15.73 9.70 -10.75
N VAL A 96 14.41 9.81 -10.76
CA VAL A 96 13.66 10.72 -11.65
C VAL A 96 12.74 11.62 -10.82
N MET A 97 12.48 12.81 -11.34
CA MET A 97 11.46 13.70 -10.85
C MET A 97 10.33 13.75 -11.89
N LEU A 98 9.14 13.31 -11.50
CA LEU A 98 7.95 13.42 -12.33
C LEU A 98 7.24 14.72 -12.01
N ILE A 99 6.97 15.52 -13.04
CA ILE A 99 6.24 16.78 -12.94
C ILE A 99 5.01 16.66 -13.80
N SER A 100 3.83 16.86 -13.21
CA SER A 100 2.57 16.82 -13.94
C SER A 100 1.68 18.00 -13.56
N ASN A 101 0.77 18.36 -14.47
CA ASN A 101 -0.30 19.26 -14.13
C ASN A 101 -1.35 18.52 -13.30
N HIS A 102 -1.85 19.20 -12.30
CA HIS A 102 -2.91 18.69 -11.44
C HIS A 102 -4.12 19.61 -11.52
N SER A 103 -5.20 19.11 -12.10
CA SER A 103 -6.40 19.93 -12.37
C SER A 103 -7.53 19.70 -11.35
N GLY A 104 -7.43 18.68 -10.52
CA GLY A 104 -8.45 18.32 -9.53
C GLY A 104 -8.05 18.59 -8.09
N GLN A 105 -9.01 18.46 -7.16
CA GLN A 105 -8.74 18.51 -5.71
C GLN A 105 -8.24 17.16 -5.17
N ILE A 106 -8.45 16.09 -5.92
CA ILE A 106 -8.04 14.73 -5.57
C ILE A 106 -7.07 14.25 -6.64
N PRO A 107 -5.88 13.75 -6.29
CA PRO A 107 -4.86 13.31 -7.24
C PRO A 107 -5.25 11.95 -7.88
N LEU A 108 -6.24 11.98 -8.77
CA LEU A 108 -6.70 10.81 -9.51
C LEU A 108 -6.44 10.93 -11.02
N ASP A 109 -5.80 11.97 -11.44
CA ASP A 109 -5.41 12.30 -12.83
C ASP A 109 -3.94 11.97 -13.13
#